data_800667517041f21130edac8eff0939bd
#
_entry.id   800667517041f21130edac8eff0939bd
#
_cell.length_a   1.000
_cell.length_b   1.000
_cell.length_c   1.000
_cell.angle_alpha   90.00
_cell.angle_beta   90.00
_cell.angle_gamma   90.00
#
_symmetry.space_group_name_H-M   'P 1'
#
loop_
_entity.id
_entity.type
_entity.pdbx_description
1 polymer ?
#
loop_
_entity_poly.entity_id
_entity_poly.type
_entity_poly.pdbx_seq_one_letter_code
_entity_poly.pdbx_strand_id
1 'polypeptide(L)'
;MRILLIGAGGVGDAVAKIAAKRSFYEHFIVSDYDQGRADKTIAWIEDRYGTEVASRFSSLKIDASNAASMAQLIKENNVDYVINAVEPKFVPTIFSACFTAKVNYLDMALSLSEPHEHDPFHKTGIKLGDSQYALNEQWQRAG
;
A
#
# COMPACT_ATOMS: atom_id res chain seq x y z
N MET A 1 -6.43 -3.63 -14.96
CA MET A 1 -5.68 -3.68 -13.68
C MET A 1 -6.02 -2.46 -12.85
N ARG A 2 -6.44 -2.68 -11.60
CA ARG A 2 -6.82 -1.64 -10.62
C ARG A 2 -5.79 -1.63 -9.50
N ILE A 3 -5.21 -0.48 -9.21
CA ILE A 3 -4.13 -0.32 -8.22
C ILE A 3 -4.64 0.52 -7.05
N LEU A 4 -4.41 0.07 -5.83
CA LEU A 4 -4.62 0.83 -4.61
C LEU A 4 -3.28 1.28 -4.05
N LEU A 5 -3.08 2.57 -3.94
CA LEU A 5 -1.95 3.18 -3.24
C LEU A 5 -2.40 3.57 -1.83
N ILE A 6 -1.73 3.05 -0.83
CA ILE A 6 -1.96 3.38 0.58
C ILE A 6 -0.89 4.36 1.06
N GLY A 7 -1.32 5.56 1.41
CA GLY A 7 -0.48 6.69 1.80
C GLY A 7 -0.33 7.71 0.69
N ALA A 8 -0.84 8.92 0.90
CA ALA A 8 -0.69 10.10 0.04
C ALA A 8 0.29 11.12 0.65
N GLY A 9 1.29 10.65 1.39
CA GLY A 9 2.43 11.44 1.84
C GLY A 9 3.43 11.70 0.70
N GLY A 10 4.63 12.19 1.02
CA GLY A 10 5.63 12.57 0.00
C GLY A 10 5.93 11.47 -1.01
N VAL A 11 6.10 10.22 -0.57
CA VAL A 11 6.38 9.07 -1.46
C VAL A 11 5.14 8.71 -2.28
N GLY A 12 3.98 8.55 -1.62
CA GLY A 12 2.76 8.15 -2.32
C GLY A 12 2.26 9.21 -3.31
N ASP A 13 2.33 10.49 -2.95
CA ASP A 13 2.04 11.60 -3.87
C ASP A 13 2.92 11.53 -5.12
N ALA A 14 4.23 11.30 -4.96
CA ALA A 14 5.15 11.13 -6.09
C ALA A 14 4.79 9.91 -6.96
N VAL A 15 4.46 8.77 -6.33
CA VAL A 15 4.05 7.54 -7.04
C VAL A 15 2.80 7.82 -7.89
N ALA A 16 1.76 8.44 -7.32
CA ALA A 16 0.52 8.76 -8.05
C ALA A 16 0.78 9.73 -9.24
N LYS A 17 1.60 10.77 -9.02
CA LYS A 17 1.98 11.73 -10.07
C LYS A 17 2.79 11.10 -11.20
N ILE A 18 3.65 10.13 -10.89
CA ILE A 18 4.39 9.36 -11.90
C ILE A 18 3.44 8.41 -12.63
N ALA A 19 2.53 7.74 -11.91
CA ALA A 19 1.52 6.86 -12.49
C ALA A 19 0.60 7.60 -13.49
N ALA A 20 0.30 8.88 -13.27
CA ALA A 20 -0.52 9.69 -14.18
C ALA A 20 0.04 9.72 -15.62
N LYS A 21 1.36 9.55 -15.79
CA LYS A 21 2.02 9.48 -17.11
C LYS A 21 2.01 8.08 -17.75
N ARG A 22 1.36 7.11 -17.13
CA ARG A 22 1.35 5.71 -17.55
C ARG A 22 -0.04 5.27 -17.98
N SER A 23 -0.11 4.25 -18.84
CA SER A 23 -1.37 3.73 -19.38
C SER A 23 -1.59 2.24 -19.14
N PHE A 24 -0.72 1.57 -18.39
CA PHE A 24 -0.80 0.13 -18.18
C PHE A 24 -1.86 -0.31 -17.15
N TYR A 25 -2.46 0.63 -16.42
CA TYR A 25 -3.54 0.37 -15.47
C TYR A 25 -4.87 1.00 -15.95
N GLU A 26 -5.96 0.43 -15.50
CA GLU A 26 -7.31 0.92 -15.76
C GLU A 26 -7.71 2.02 -14.77
N HIS A 27 -7.49 1.77 -13.49
CA HIS A 27 -7.86 2.69 -12.42
C HIS A 27 -6.82 2.70 -11.31
N PHE A 28 -6.58 3.88 -10.73
CA PHE A 28 -5.60 4.11 -9.68
C PHE A 28 -6.28 4.79 -8.49
N ILE A 29 -6.40 4.08 -7.36
CA ILE A 29 -7.02 4.59 -6.15
C ILE A 29 -5.93 5.13 -5.24
N VAL A 30 -5.96 6.42 -4.95
CA VAL A 30 -5.06 7.06 -3.99
C VAL A 30 -5.76 7.10 -2.64
N SER A 31 -5.15 6.56 -1.60
CA SER A 31 -5.77 6.53 -0.28
C SER A 31 -4.85 7.04 0.82
N ASP A 32 -5.46 7.61 1.85
CA ASP A 32 -4.76 8.08 3.05
C ASP A 32 -5.73 8.06 4.25
N TYR A 33 -5.21 8.12 5.47
CA TYR A 33 -6.01 8.34 6.67
C TYR A 33 -6.70 9.72 6.63
N ASP A 34 -5.99 10.73 6.11
CA ASP A 34 -6.54 12.03 5.74
C ASP A 34 -6.87 12.05 4.24
N GLN A 35 -8.13 11.81 3.90
CA GLN A 35 -8.59 11.80 2.51
C GLN A 35 -8.26 13.09 1.77
N GLY A 36 -8.19 14.22 2.46
CA GLY A 36 -7.84 15.49 1.83
C GLY A 36 -6.43 15.52 1.22
N ARG A 37 -5.51 14.65 1.66
CA ARG A 37 -4.21 14.47 1.00
C ARG A 37 -4.34 13.76 -0.34
N ALA A 38 -5.13 12.70 -0.38
CA ALA A 38 -5.41 11.98 -1.62
C ALA A 38 -6.13 12.87 -2.64
N ASP A 39 -7.13 13.64 -2.18
CA ASP A 39 -7.86 14.58 -3.02
C ASP A 39 -6.94 15.66 -3.63
N LYS A 40 -6.02 16.21 -2.84
CA LYS A 40 -5.02 17.19 -3.33
C LYS A 40 -4.09 16.59 -4.39
N THR A 41 -3.68 15.34 -4.23
CA THR A 41 -2.87 14.65 -5.23
C THR A 41 -3.61 14.51 -6.55
N ILE A 42 -4.90 14.14 -6.51
CA ILE A 42 -5.73 14.00 -7.72
C ILE A 42 -6.01 15.37 -8.37
N ALA A 43 -6.33 16.38 -7.58
CA ALA A 43 -6.51 17.74 -8.09
C ALA A 43 -5.26 18.29 -8.80
N TRP A 44 -4.07 17.98 -8.26
CA TRP A 44 -2.81 18.34 -8.92
C TRP A 44 -2.62 17.60 -10.25
N ILE A 45 -3.01 16.31 -10.30
CA ILE A 45 -2.95 15.50 -11.54
C ILE A 45 -3.89 16.10 -12.59
N GLU A 46 -5.11 16.50 -12.19
CA GLU A 46 -6.11 17.13 -13.07
C GLU A 46 -5.60 18.46 -13.64
N ASP A 47 -5.08 19.33 -12.77
CA ASP A 47 -4.51 20.63 -13.19
C ASP A 47 -3.35 20.45 -14.19
N ARG A 48 -2.51 19.44 -13.97
CA ARG A 48 -1.28 19.23 -14.77
C ARG A 48 -1.50 18.45 -16.06
N TYR A 49 -2.42 17.50 -16.08
CA TYR A 49 -2.61 16.54 -17.17
C TYR A 49 -4.02 16.50 -17.75
N GLY A 50 -4.95 17.26 -17.16
CA GLY A 50 -6.33 17.38 -17.61
C GLY A 50 -7.26 16.29 -17.04
N THR A 51 -8.57 16.55 -17.19
CA THR A 51 -9.66 15.73 -16.64
C THR A 51 -9.66 14.30 -17.18
N GLU A 52 -9.25 14.08 -18.44
CA GLU A 52 -9.17 12.75 -19.04
C GLU A 52 -8.20 11.85 -18.26
N VAL A 53 -7.01 12.35 -17.90
CA VAL A 53 -6.05 11.61 -17.09
C VAL A 53 -6.57 11.42 -15.66
N ALA A 54 -7.10 12.48 -15.05
CA ALA A 54 -7.61 12.46 -13.70
C ALA A 54 -8.81 11.51 -13.52
N SER A 55 -9.64 11.30 -14.55
CA SER A 55 -10.78 10.37 -14.49
C SER A 55 -10.39 8.92 -14.21
N ARG A 56 -9.13 8.56 -14.41
CA ARG A 56 -8.58 7.23 -14.06
C ARG A 56 -8.17 7.14 -12.58
N PHE A 57 -8.31 8.22 -11.82
CA PHE A 57 -7.97 8.28 -10.40
C PHE A 57 -9.21 8.46 -9.55
N SER A 58 -9.18 7.92 -8.35
CA SER A 58 -10.13 8.22 -7.28
C SER A 58 -9.42 8.29 -5.94
N SER A 59 -10.00 9.01 -5.00
CA SER A 59 -9.53 9.05 -3.62
C SER A 59 -10.35 8.14 -2.71
N LEU A 60 -9.72 7.64 -1.65
CA LEU A 60 -10.37 6.82 -0.65
C LEU A 60 -9.76 7.10 0.74
N LYS A 61 -10.60 7.22 1.75
CA LYS A 61 -10.13 7.22 3.13
C LYS A 61 -9.85 5.79 3.59
N ILE A 62 -8.66 5.55 4.19
CA ILE A 62 -8.29 4.24 4.70
C ILE A 62 -7.57 4.35 6.04
N ASP A 63 -7.89 3.43 6.96
CA ASP A 63 -7.15 3.26 8.20
C ASP A 63 -6.22 2.06 8.10
N ALA A 64 -4.93 2.32 7.96
CA ALA A 64 -3.89 1.29 7.81
C ALA A 64 -3.66 0.45 9.08
N SER A 65 -4.28 0.79 10.20
CA SER A 65 -4.22 0.01 11.44
C SER A 65 -5.26 -1.12 11.50
N ASN A 66 -6.26 -1.13 10.60
CA ASN A 66 -7.37 -2.09 10.59
C ASN A 66 -7.33 -3.02 9.38
N ALA A 67 -6.72 -4.20 9.54
CA ALA A 67 -6.57 -5.18 8.47
C ALA A 67 -7.91 -5.67 7.89
N ALA A 68 -8.93 -5.89 8.74
CA ALA A 68 -10.23 -6.39 8.28
C ALA A 68 -10.96 -5.36 7.40
N SER A 69 -10.98 -4.10 7.83
CA SER A 69 -11.56 -3.01 7.06
C SER A 69 -10.81 -2.81 5.72
N MET A 70 -9.48 -2.86 5.73
CA MET A 70 -8.68 -2.77 4.50
C MET A 70 -8.97 -3.94 3.54
N ALA A 71 -9.02 -5.19 4.04
CA ALA A 71 -9.32 -6.34 3.20
C ALA A 71 -10.71 -6.24 2.55
N GLN A 72 -11.67 -5.69 3.27
CA GLN A 72 -13.01 -5.42 2.73
C GLN A 72 -12.96 -4.34 1.63
N LEU A 73 -12.33 -3.19 1.89
CA LEU A 73 -12.19 -2.11 0.90
C LEU A 73 -11.45 -2.56 -0.36
N ILE A 74 -10.40 -3.37 -0.21
CA ILE A 74 -9.67 -3.96 -1.34
C ILE A 74 -10.62 -4.78 -2.23
N LYS A 75 -11.45 -5.63 -1.64
CA LYS A 75 -12.43 -6.46 -2.38
C LYS A 75 -13.54 -5.64 -3.01
N GLU A 76 -14.13 -4.70 -2.28
CA GLU A 76 -15.22 -3.82 -2.76
C GLU A 76 -14.79 -2.98 -3.97
N ASN A 77 -13.52 -2.58 -4.01
CA ASN A 77 -12.97 -1.79 -5.12
C ASN A 77 -12.33 -2.63 -6.23
N ASN A 78 -12.43 -3.98 -6.18
CA ASN A 78 -11.85 -4.90 -7.15
C ASN A 78 -10.37 -4.59 -7.43
N VAL A 79 -9.58 -4.42 -6.37
CA VAL A 79 -8.15 -4.10 -6.45
C VAL A 79 -7.37 -5.34 -6.86
N ASP A 80 -6.44 -5.20 -7.81
CA ASP A 80 -5.52 -6.26 -8.23
C ASP A 80 -4.15 -6.14 -7.53
N TYR A 81 -3.71 -4.89 -7.26
CA TYR A 81 -2.40 -4.58 -6.70
C TYR A 81 -2.50 -3.51 -5.62
N VAL A 82 -1.82 -3.73 -4.52
CA VAL A 82 -1.65 -2.74 -3.44
C VAL A 82 -0.21 -2.27 -3.40
N ILE A 83 -0.02 -0.95 -3.41
CA ILE A 83 1.26 -0.29 -3.18
C ILE A 83 1.19 0.39 -1.81
N ASN A 84 2.03 -0.06 -0.89
CA ASN A 84 2.12 0.51 0.45
C ASN A 84 3.23 1.57 0.52
N ALA A 85 2.85 2.82 0.74
CA ALA A 85 3.74 3.97 0.87
C ALA A 85 3.60 4.68 2.23
N VAL A 86 3.18 3.94 3.28
CA VAL A 86 3.10 4.45 4.66
C VAL A 86 4.27 3.95 5.51
N GLU A 87 4.28 4.39 6.76
CA GLU A 87 5.33 4.03 7.72
C GLU A 87 5.46 2.51 7.93
N PRO A 88 6.69 2.01 8.14
CA PRO A 88 6.98 0.57 8.31
C PRO A 88 6.16 -0.14 9.37
N LYS A 89 5.76 0.57 10.43
CA LYS A 89 4.92 -0.01 11.51
C LYS A 89 3.57 -0.57 11.02
N PHE A 90 3.05 -0.09 9.88
CA PHE A 90 1.79 -0.56 9.29
C PHE A 90 1.99 -1.72 8.30
N VAL A 91 3.24 -2.04 7.94
CA VAL A 91 3.54 -3.11 6.98
C VAL A 91 2.88 -4.44 7.36
N PRO A 92 2.98 -4.96 8.61
CA PRO A 92 2.35 -6.24 8.96
C PRO A 92 0.83 -6.25 8.78
N THR A 93 0.18 -5.14 9.14
CA THR A 93 -1.29 -5.01 9.06
C THR A 93 -1.77 -4.97 7.61
N ILE A 94 -1.12 -4.16 6.76
CA ILE A 94 -1.47 -4.04 5.35
C ILE A 94 -1.15 -5.35 4.61
N PHE A 95 -0.01 -5.97 4.89
CA PHE A 95 0.40 -7.25 4.32
C PHE A 95 -0.62 -8.36 4.61
N SER A 96 -1.10 -8.45 5.87
CA SER A 96 -2.16 -9.36 6.27
C SER A 96 -3.49 -9.09 5.57
N ALA A 97 -3.87 -7.82 5.40
CA ALA A 97 -5.08 -7.45 4.66
C ALA A 97 -5.02 -7.88 3.20
N CYS A 98 -3.87 -7.66 2.54
CA CYS A 98 -3.65 -8.07 1.16
C CYS A 98 -3.68 -9.60 1.01
N PHE A 99 -3.07 -10.34 1.92
CA PHE A 99 -3.15 -11.80 1.96
C PHE A 99 -4.60 -12.29 2.08
N THR A 100 -5.40 -11.70 2.99
CA THR A 100 -6.82 -12.03 3.19
C THR A 100 -7.67 -11.69 1.96
N ALA A 101 -7.33 -10.62 1.28
CA ALA A 101 -8.01 -10.20 0.05
C ALA A 101 -7.54 -10.95 -1.20
N LYS A 102 -6.41 -11.68 -1.14
CA LYS A 102 -5.75 -12.39 -2.25
C LYS A 102 -5.36 -11.45 -3.38
N VAL A 103 -4.68 -10.36 -3.05
CA VAL A 103 -4.20 -9.36 -4.01
C VAL A 103 -2.69 -9.22 -3.92
N ASN A 104 -2.06 -8.82 -5.01
CA ASN A 104 -0.63 -8.58 -5.04
C ASN A 104 -0.24 -7.39 -4.14
N TYR A 105 0.89 -7.51 -3.47
CA TYR A 105 1.39 -6.53 -2.51
C TYR A 105 2.81 -6.09 -2.82
N LEU A 106 3.05 -4.79 -2.72
CA LEU A 106 4.36 -4.16 -2.80
C LEU A 106 4.48 -3.11 -1.70
N ASP A 107 5.58 -3.08 -0.97
CA ASP A 107 5.91 -2.00 -0.03
C ASP A 107 7.27 -1.36 -0.31
N MET A 108 7.51 -0.22 0.32
CA MET A 108 8.73 0.57 0.18
C MET A 108 9.73 0.34 1.32
N ALA A 109 9.38 -0.43 2.36
CA ALA A 109 10.09 -0.40 3.61
C ALA A 109 10.37 -1.73 4.29
N LEU A 110 9.61 -2.79 4.01
CA LEU A 110 9.58 -4.04 4.77
C LEU A 110 9.12 -3.86 6.24
N SER A 111 8.87 -4.96 6.95
CA SER A 111 8.64 -4.95 8.40
C SER A 111 9.94 -4.61 9.16
N LEU A 112 9.79 -3.91 10.28
CA LEU A 112 10.95 -3.49 11.07
C LEU A 112 11.69 -4.68 11.69
N SER A 113 12.98 -4.50 11.91
CA SER A 113 13.79 -5.39 12.75
C SER A 113 13.52 -5.12 14.23
N GLU A 114 13.66 -6.16 15.05
CA GLU A 114 13.56 -6.05 16.50
C GLU A 114 14.80 -6.67 17.15
N PRO A 115 15.38 -6.04 18.20
CA PRO A 115 16.51 -6.61 18.91
C PRO A 115 16.10 -7.90 19.63
N HIS A 116 17.05 -8.79 19.88
CA HIS A 116 16.79 -10.00 20.65
C HIS A 116 16.35 -9.65 22.08
N GLU A 117 15.23 -10.19 22.52
CA GLU A 117 14.54 -9.80 23.76
C GLU A 117 15.44 -9.87 25.01
N HIS A 118 16.33 -10.88 25.11
CA HIS A 118 17.12 -11.11 26.32
C HIS A 118 18.62 -10.85 26.11
N ASP A 119 19.11 -10.76 24.88
CA ASP A 119 20.55 -10.60 24.60
C ASP A 119 20.78 -9.83 23.27
N PRO A 120 20.45 -8.53 23.24
CA PRO A 120 20.47 -7.75 22.01
C PRO A 120 21.91 -7.50 21.46
N PHE A 121 22.93 -7.70 22.29
CA PHE A 121 24.32 -7.45 21.89
C PHE A 121 25.04 -8.66 21.30
N HIS A 122 24.59 -9.88 21.63
CA HIS A 122 25.29 -11.11 21.21
C HIS A 122 24.41 -12.04 20.37
N LYS A 123 23.09 -11.81 20.31
CA LYS A 123 22.16 -12.64 19.54
C LYS A 123 21.36 -11.84 18.53
N THR A 124 21.16 -12.44 17.39
CA THR A 124 20.30 -11.87 16.35
C THR A 124 18.85 -11.91 16.82
N GLY A 125 18.17 -10.76 16.77
CA GLY A 125 16.72 -10.66 16.95
C GLY A 125 15.97 -10.92 15.64
N ILE A 126 14.82 -10.27 15.47
CA ILE A 126 14.04 -10.32 14.23
C ILE A 126 14.70 -9.39 13.20
N LYS A 127 15.01 -9.92 12.03
CA LYS A 127 15.58 -9.11 10.94
C LYS A 127 14.50 -8.39 10.16
N LEU A 128 14.89 -7.33 9.49
CA LEU A 128 14.05 -6.59 8.55
C LEU A 128 13.43 -7.56 7.51
N GLY A 129 12.10 -7.59 7.43
CA GLY A 129 11.38 -8.44 6.49
C GLY A 129 11.16 -9.90 6.92
N ASP A 130 11.74 -10.38 8.02
CA ASP A 130 11.64 -11.80 8.45
C ASP A 130 10.17 -12.25 8.53
N SER A 131 9.27 -11.44 9.08
CA SER A 131 7.85 -11.77 9.21
C SER A 131 7.14 -11.92 7.86
N GLN A 132 7.56 -11.16 6.85
CA GLN A 132 7.02 -11.26 5.49
C GLN A 132 7.58 -12.52 4.79
N TYR A 133 8.88 -12.74 4.87
CA TYR A 133 9.52 -13.92 4.28
C TYR A 133 9.03 -15.25 4.87
N ALA A 134 8.72 -15.28 6.16
CA ALA A 134 8.15 -16.46 6.81
C ALA A 134 6.81 -16.92 6.20
N LEU A 135 6.08 -16.04 5.54
CA LEU A 135 4.80 -16.33 4.89
C LEU A 135 4.93 -16.64 3.39
N ASN A 136 6.14 -16.69 2.84
CA ASN A 136 6.37 -16.85 1.40
C ASN A 136 5.63 -18.05 0.79
N GLU A 137 5.74 -19.24 1.42
CA GLU A 137 5.05 -20.44 0.90
C GLU A 137 3.51 -20.30 0.93
N GLN A 138 2.98 -19.63 1.94
CA GLN A 138 1.54 -19.40 2.05
C GLN A 138 1.04 -18.47 0.94
N TRP A 139 1.79 -17.42 0.64
CA TRP A 139 1.52 -16.51 -0.46
C TRP A 139 1.57 -17.23 -1.82
N GLN A 140 2.58 -18.06 -2.06
CA GLN A 140 2.68 -18.84 -3.30
C GLN A 140 1.50 -19.79 -3.50
N ARG A 141 0.98 -20.39 -2.42
CA ARG A 141 -0.20 -21.28 -2.48
C ARG A 141 -1.52 -20.52 -2.63
N ALA A 142 -1.56 -19.26 -2.23
CA ALA A 142 -2.78 -18.45 -2.34
C ALA A 142 -3.04 -17.91 -3.75
N GLY A 143 -2.04 -17.94 -4.65
CA GLY A 143 -2.09 -17.46 -6.04
C GLY A 143 -1.62 -16.05 -6.13
#